data_b4afb7d320e55eed0fab1ccbb430d889
#
_entry.id   b4afb7d320e55eed0fab1ccbb430d889
#
_cell.length_a   1.000
_cell.length_b   1.000
_cell.length_c   1.000
_cell.angle_alpha   90.00
_cell.angle_beta   90.00
_cell.angle_gamma   90.00
#
_symmetry.space_group_name_H-M   'P 1'
#
loop_
_entity.id
_entity.type
_entity.pdbx_description
1 polymer ?
#
loop_
_entity_poly.entity_id
_entity_poly.type
_entity_poly.pdbx_seq_one_letter_code
_entity_poly.pdbx_strand_id
1 'polypeptide(L)'
;MDNKHFILASQSPRRKQLLQWAEIPFEVMVSDTDELYPDGLKTSEVAVYIARNKALAVQNILNEKKDNGKIIIAADTIVVLNNEVIGKPKDREDAITILKKLSGQKHEVITGVVILSAAKEIAFTDTTEVEFHELTDEQVIFYVDKYKPYDKAGAYAIQEWIGVIGIKSVKGDFYNVMGLPVSRVVKELANLLIS
;
A
#
# COMPACT_ATOMS: atom_id res chain seq x y z
N MET A 1 24.86 -1.68 -1.30
CA MET A 1 23.82 -1.96 -0.27
C MET A 1 24.14 -3.20 0.57
N ASP A 2 25.35 -3.72 0.47
CA ASP A 2 25.68 -5.09 0.89
C ASP A 2 25.79 -5.40 2.40
N ASN A 3 25.50 -4.45 3.30
CA ASN A 3 25.65 -4.70 4.73
C ASN A 3 24.51 -4.14 5.61
N LYS A 4 23.39 -3.72 5.06
CA LYS A 4 22.25 -3.25 5.87
C LYS A 4 21.06 -4.19 5.73
N HIS A 5 20.55 -4.62 6.87
CA HIS A 5 19.38 -5.49 6.94
C HIS A 5 18.10 -4.63 6.93
N PHE A 6 17.27 -4.81 5.91
CA PHE A 6 15.97 -4.17 5.81
C PHE A 6 14.88 -5.10 6.32
N ILE A 7 13.91 -4.54 7.02
CA ILE A 7 12.70 -5.23 7.47
C ILE A 7 11.51 -4.65 6.71
N LEU A 8 10.75 -5.48 6.04
CA LEU A 8 9.44 -5.11 5.51
C LEU A 8 8.36 -5.39 6.57
N ALA A 9 7.79 -4.32 7.14
CA ALA A 9 6.70 -4.39 8.10
C ALA A 9 5.33 -4.53 7.37
N SER A 10 5.20 -5.55 6.53
CA SER A 10 3.98 -5.79 5.76
C SER A 10 3.84 -7.26 5.35
N GLN A 11 2.61 -7.79 5.46
CA GLN A 11 2.28 -9.13 4.93
C GLN A 11 1.97 -9.11 3.43
N SER A 12 1.75 -7.93 2.83
CA SER A 12 1.32 -7.78 1.44
C SER A 12 2.26 -8.50 0.46
N PRO A 13 1.77 -9.50 -0.30
CA PRO A 13 2.59 -10.19 -1.30
C PRO A 13 3.05 -9.24 -2.41
N ARG A 14 2.26 -8.23 -2.73
CA ARG A 14 2.58 -7.21 -3.74
C ARG A 14 3.78 -6.36 -3.32
N ARG A 15 3.83 -5.90 -2.07
CA ARG A 15 4.97 -5.11 -1.54
C ARG A 15 6.25 -5.94 -1.48
N LYS A 16 6.14 -7.22 -1.09
CA LYS A 16 7.28 -8.16 -1.15
C LYS A 16 7.82 -8.27 -2.58
N GLN A 17 6.93 -8.48 -3.55
CA GLN A 17 7.28 -8.60 -4.96
C GLN A 17 7.96 -7.33 -5.50
N LEU A 18 7.45 -6.14 -5.14
CA LEU A 18 8.02 -4.86 -5.58
C LEU A 18 9.44 -4.64 -5.02
N LEU A 19 9.70 -4.98 -3.75
CA LEU A 19 11.05 -4.91 -3.19
C LEU A 19 11.99 -5.96 -3.81
N GLN A 20 11.49 -7.15 -4.13
CA GLN A 20 12.25 -8.17 -4.85
C GLN A 20 12.62 -7.70 -6.25
N TRP A 21 11.70 -7.10 -7.00
CA TRP A 21 11.98 -6.53 -8.32
C TRP A 21 12.98 -5.38 -8.28
N ALA A 22 13.02 -4.64 -7.17
CA ALA A 22 14.03 -3.60 -6.94
C ALA A 22 15.37 -4.15 -6.43
N GLU A 23 15.52 -5.48 -6.31
CA GLU A 23 16.71 -6.15 -5.80
C GLU A 23 17.15 -5.67 -4.41
N ILE A 24 16.19 -5.25 -3.59
CA ILE A 24 16.43 -4.86 -2.19
C ILE A 24 16.33 -6.12 -1.34
N PRO A 25 17.39 -6.53 -0.62
CA PRO A 25 17.32 -7.64 0.32
C PRO A 25 16.54 -7.23 1.55
N PHE A 26 15.54 -8.02 1.97
CA PHE A 26 14.73 -7.74 3.15
C PHE A 26 14.26 -9.02 3.84
N GLU A 27 14.01 -8.89 5.13
CA GLU A 27 13.25 -9.86 5.92
C GLU A 27 11.84 -9.34 6.15
N VAL A 28 10.88 -10.23 6.32
CA VAL A 28 9.50 -9.84 6.67
C VAL A 28 9.32 -9.98 8.17
N MET A 29 8.89 -8.91 8.81
CA MET A 29 8.47 -8.92 10.21
C MET A 29 7.19 -8.10 10.32
N VAL A 30 6.16 -8.69 10.92
CA VAL A 30 4.86 -8.05 11.09
C VAL A 30 4.46 -8.10 12.55
N SER A 31 3.67 -7.13 12.94
CA SER A 31 2.96 -7.10 14.22
C SER A 31 1.49 -6.85 13.93
N ASP A 32 0.63 -7.42 14.76
CA ASP A 32 -0.79 -7.09 14.71
C ASP A 32 -0.96 -5.64 15.13
N THR A 33 -1.45 -4.84 14.19
CA THR A 33 -1.77 -3.43 14.41
C THR A 33 -3.13 -3.16 13.79
N ASP A 34 -3.98 -2.48 14.53
CA ASP A 34 -5.23 -1.99 13.98
C ASP A 34 -4.97 -0.99 12.86
N GLU A 35 -5.74 -1.09 11.76
CA GLU A 35 -5.72 -0.09 10.69
C GLU A 35 -6.67 1.09 11.02
N LEU A 36 -6.93 1.33 12.31
CA LEU A 36 -7.72 2.45 12.79
C LEU A 36 -6.91 3.74 12.78
N TYR A 37 -7.58 4.84 12.50
CA TYR A 37 -7.01 6.18 12.52
C TYR A 37 -7.98 7.17 13.16
N PRO A 38 -7.50 8.29 13.75
CA PRO A 38 -8.35 9.29 14.40
C PRO A 38 -9.32 9.94 13.42
N ASP A 39 -10.53 10.22 13.90
CA ASP A 39 -11.50 11.02 13.17
C ASP A 39 -10.93 12.40 12.84
N GLY A 40 -11.26 12.91 11.65
CA GLY A 40 -10.81 14.24 11.20
C GLY A 40 -9.40 14.27 10.59
N LEU A 41 -8.70 13.14 10.50
CA LEU A 41 -7.44 13.07 9.78
C LEU A 41 -7.67 13.31 8.28
N LYS A 42 -6.82 14.11 7.63
CA LYS A 42 -6.92 14.28 6.17
C LYS A 42 -6.66 12.96 5.46
N THR A 43 -7.38 12.68 4.38
CA THR A 43 -7.20 11.44 3.61
C THR A 43 -5.75 11.20 3.19
N SER A 44 -5.02 12.27 2.82
CA SER A 44 -3.59 12.20 2.49
C SER A 44 -2.68 11.77 3.65
N GLU A 45 -3.14 11.87 4.89
CA GLU A 45 -2.37 11.54 6.10
C GLU A 45 -2.69 10.14 6.64
N VAL A 46 -3.87 9.59 6.28
CA VAL A 46 -4.35 8.30 6.79
C VAL A 46 -3.36 7.17 6.50
N ALA A 47 -2.94 7.02 5.26
CA ALA A 47 -2.06 5.93 4.85
C ALA A 47 -0.69 5.99 5.56
N VAL A 48 -0.12 7.19 5.72
CA VAL A 48 1.16 7.35 6.43
C VAL A 48 1.01 7.13 7.94
N TYR A 49 -0.13 7.51 8.51
CA TYR A 49 -0.42 7.24 9.93
C TYR A 49 -0.45 5.74 10.22
N ILE A 50 -1.19 4.97 9.40
CA ILE A 50 -1.25 3.52 9.55
C ILE A 50 0.12 2.88 9.30
N ALA A 51 0.87 3.34 8.29
CA ALA A 51 2.22 2.86 8.01
C ALA A 51 3.16 3.11 9.20
N ARG A 52 3.07 4.29 9.85
CA ARG A 52 3.86 4.63 11.03
C ARG A 52 3.58 3.69 12.20
N ASN A 53 2.31 3.39 12.47
CA ASN A 53 1.93 2.45 13.53
C ASN A 53 2.53 1.06 13.29
N LYS A 54 2.49 0.58 12.03
CA LYS A 54 3.14 -0.69 11.64
C LYS A 54 4.65 -0.67 11.84
N ALA A 55 5.32 0.43 11.48
CA ALA A 55 6.77 0.58 11.68
C ALA A 55 7.16 0.57 13.16
N LEU A 56 6.45 1.35 13.99
CA LEU A 56 6.69 1.44 15.43
C LEU A 56 6.46 0.10 16.15
N ALA A 57 5.41 -0.63 15.77
CA ALA A 57 5.14 -1.95 16.34
C ALA A 57 6.28 -2.94 16.06
N VAL A 58 6.82 -2.95 14.84
CA VAL A 58 8.00 -3.77 14.50
C VAL A 58 9.26 -3.28 15.20
N GLN A 59 9.44 -1.96 15.33
CA GLN A 59 10.57 -1.39 16.08
C GLN A 59 10.58 -1.85 17.53
N ASN A 60 9.42 -1.89 18.19
CA ASN A 60 9.31 -2.38 19.56
C ASN A 60 9.77 -3.85 19.68
N ILE A 61 9.38 -4.72 18.75
CA ILE A 61 9.82 -6.11 18.72
C ILE A 61 11.35 -6.21 18.55
N LEU A 62 11.95 -5.38 17.69
CA LEU A 62 13.39 -5.35 17.47
C LEU A 62 14.13 -4.84 18.71
N ASN A 63 13.59 -3.83 19.41
CA ASN A 63 14.16 -3.30 20.65
C ASN A 63 14.19 -4.38 21.77
N GLU A 64 13.12 -5.15 21.92
CA GLU A 64 13.07 -6.27 22.87
C GLU A 64 14.11 -7.34 22.56
N LYS A 65 14.38 -7.57 21.26
CA LYS A 65 15.40 -8.51 20.79
C LYS A 65 16.81 -7.94 20.79
N LYS A 66 17.01 -6.66 21.16
CA LYS A 66 18.29 -5.92 21.09
C LYS A 66 18.89 -5.88 19.67
N ASP A 67 18.06 -5.88 18.64
CA ASP A 67 18.43 -5.89 17.22
C ASP A 67 18.10 -4.53 16.55
N ASN A 68 18.69 -3.46 17.08
CA ASN A 68 18.33 -2.07 16.73
C ASN A 68 19.05 -1.53 15.47
N GLY A 69 19.86 -2.34 14.80
CA GLY A 69 20.62 -1.94 13.61
C GLY A 69 19.86 -2.01 12.29
N LYS A 70 18.64 -2.54 12.30
CA LYS A 70 17.83 -2.76 11.10
C LYS A 70 17.04 -1.51 10.69
N ILE A 71 16.80 -1.37 9.40
CA ILE A 71 15.96 -0.32 8.81
C ILE A 71 14.60 -0.94 8.48
N ILE A 72 13.54 -0.36 9.01
CA ILE A 72 12.17 -0.83 8.84
C ILE A 72 11.52 -0.04 7.69
N ILE A 73 10.90 -0.74 6.75
CA ILE A 73 10.09 -0.21 5.66
C ILE A 73 8.65 -0.64 5.93
N ALA A 74 7.78 0.32 6.22
CA ALA A 74 6.35 0.09 6.39
C ALA A 74 5.58 0.89 5.35
N ALA A 75 4.45 0.35 4.91
CA ALA A 75 3.56 1.06 4.01
C ALA A 75 2.10 0.68 4.28
N ASP A 76 1.21 1.61 3.95
CA ASP A 76 -0.22 1.35 3.86
C ASP A 76 -0.78 2.03 2.62
N THR A 77 -1.90 1.49 2.09
CA THR A 77 -2.49 1.98 0.84
C THR A 77 -4.00 2.09 1.01
N ILE A 78 -4.52 3.25 0.69
CA ILE A 78 -5.95 3.53 0.68
C ILE A 78 -6.39 3.94 -0.73
N VAL A 79 -7.65 3.69 -1.02
CA VAL A 79 -8.36 4.21 -2.20
C VAL A 79 -9.28 5.32 -1.76
N VAL A 80 -9.31 6.44 -2.48
CA VAL A 80 -10.14 7.60 -2.17
C VAL A 80 -11.00 7.95 -3.36
N LEU A 81 -12.31 8.00 -3.17
CA LEU A 81 -13.28 8.46 -4.15
C LEU A 81 -14.09 9.60 -3.55
N ASN A 82 -14.12 10.77 -4.22
CA ASN A 82 -14.87 11.95 -3.76
C ASN A 82 -14.59 12.33 -2.29
N ASN A 83 -13.32 12.32 -1.89
CA ASN A 83 -12.83 12.56 -0.53
C ASN A 83 -13.26 11.50 0.52
N GLU A 84 -13.84 10.38 0.11
CA GLU A 84 -14.21 9.27 0.98
C GLU A 84 -13.19 8.13 0.83
N VAL A 85 -12.68 7.63 1.96
CA VAL A 85 -11.79 6.45 1.97
C VAL A 85 -12.60 5.20 1.68
N ILE A 86 -12.22 4.50 0.62
CA ILE A 86 -12.78 3.20 0.26
C ILE A 86 -11.87 2.11 0.82
N GLY A 87 -12.33 1.42 1.83
CA GLY A 87 -11.58 0.37 2.52
C GLY A 87 -11.50 -0.94 1.74
N LYS A 88 -11.07 -1.98 2.46
CA LYS A 88 -11.14 -3.36 1.99
C LYS A 88 -12.59 -3.85 2.07
N PRO A 89 -13.08 -4.63 1.10
CA PRO A 89 -14.42 -5.19 1.17
C PRO A 89 -14.55 -6.21 2.29
N LYS A 90 -15.70 -6.23 2.94
CA LYS A 90 -16.02 -7.14 4.05
C LYS A 90 -16.36 -8.54 3.54
N ASP A 91 -17.01 -8.58 2.38
CA ASP A 91 -17.51 -9.81 1.75
C ASP A 91 -17.67 -9.63 0.25
N ARG A 92 -18.26 -10.63 -0.41
CA ARG A 92 -18.50 -10.63 -1.85
C ARG A 92 -19.39 -9.48 -2.32
N GLU A 93 -20.48 -9.25 -1.63
CA GLU A 93 -21.46 -8.23 -2.02
C GLU A 93 -20.92 -6.82 -1.84
N ASP A 94 -20.13 -6.61 -0.79
CA ASP A 94 -19.43 -5.35 -0.56
C ASP A 94 -18.35 -5.10 -1.63
N ALA A 95 -17.62 -6.15 -2.05
CA ALA A 95 -16.66 -6.05 -3.15
C ALA A 95 -17.32 -5.65 -4.47
N ILE A 96 -18.48 -6.24 -4.80
CA ILE A 96 -19.27 -5.89 -5.98
C ILE A 96 -19.73 -4.42 -5.89
N THR A 97 -20.23 -4.01 -4.73
CA THR A 97 -20.71 -2.64 -4.49
C THR A 97 -19.59 -1.62 -4.65
N ILE A 98 -18.41 -1.89 -4.10
CA ILE A 98 -17.23 -1.04 -4.23
C ILE A 98 -16.82 -0.90 -5.70
N LEU A 99 -16.70 -2.00 -6.43
CA LEU A 99 -16.30 -1.95 -7.85
C LEU A 99 -17.31 -1.22 -8.72
N LYS A 100 -18.62 -1.40 -8.47
CA LYS A 100 -19.67 -0.62 -9.14
C LYS A 100 -19.57 0.88 -8.83
N LYS A 101 -19.19 1.25 -7.60
CA LYS A 101 -18.97 2.64 -7.20
C LYS A 101 -17.76 3.25 -7.92
N LEU A 102 -16.72 2.47 -8.19
CA LEU A 102 -15.50 2.90 -8.90
C LEU A 102 -15.64 2.87 -10.42
N SER A 103 -16.59 2.09 -10.96
CA SER A 103 -16.84 1.95 -12.40
C SER A 103 -17.13 3.30 -13.06
N GLY A 104 -16.43 3.62 -14.17
CA GLY A 104 -16.55 4.88 -14.89
C GLY A 104 -16.04 6.11 -14.13
N GLN A 105 -15.44 5.94 -12.95
CA GLN A 105 -15.00 7.06 -12.10
C GLN A 105 -13.49 7.21 -12.07
N LYS A 106 -13.06 8.42 -11.72
CA LYS A 106 -11.70 8.74 -11.28
C LYS A 106 -11.61 8.63 -9.78
N HIS A 107 -10.58 7.99 -9.31
CA HIS A 107 -10.29 7.87 -7.89
C HIS A 107 -8.79 7.99 -7.64
N GLU A 108 -8.40 8.24 -6.42
CA GLU A 108 -7.00 8.31 -6.01
C GLU A 108 -6.60 7.06 -5.25
N VAL A 109 -5.39 6.58 -5.53
CA VAL A 109 -4.71 5.57 -4.72
C VAL A 109 -3.55 6.24 -4.01
N ILE A 110 -3.62 6.29 -2.69
CA ILE A 110 -2.66 6.95 -1.83
C ILE A 110 -1.91 5.89 -1.04
N THR A 111 -0.60 5.79 -1.24
CA THR A 111 0.26 4.96 -0.40
C THR A 111 1.11 5.83 0.52
N GLY A 112 0.97 5.61 1.81
CA GLY A 112 1.86 6.14 2.83
C GLY A 112 3.01 5.19 3.08
N VAL A 113 4.23 5.73 3.16
CA VAL A 113 5.45 4.96 3.44
C VAL A 113 6.16 5.58 4.63
N VAL A 114 6.65 4.73 5.51
CA VAL A 114 7.56 5.10 6.61
C VAL A 114 8.79 4.23 6.53
N ILE A 115 9.96 4.87 6.49
CA ILE A 115 11.28 4.26 6.60
C ILE A 115 11.84 4.67 7.94
N LEU A 116 12.01 3.73 8.85
CA LEU A 116 12.41 3.98 10.23
C LEU A 116 13.75 3.30 10.53
N SER A 117 14.71 4.09 10.98
CA SER A 117 15.98 3.62 11.53
C SER A 117 16.12 4.06 12.99
N ALA A 118 17.14 3.59 13.69
CA ALA A 118 17.42 4.04 15.07
C ALA A 118 17.65 5.55 15.18
N ALA A 119 18.15 6.21 14.13
CA ALA A 119 18.52 7.61 14.15
C ALA A 119 17.51 8.55 13.47
N LYS A 120 16.68 8.03 12.53
CA LYS A 120 15.88 8.89 11.64
C LYS A 120 14.62 8.19 11.16
N GLU A 121 13.54 8.96 11.08
CA GLU A 121 12.31 8.59 10.38
C GLU A 121 12.22 9.40 9.07
N ILE A 122 11.87 8.72 7.97
CA ILE A 122 11.46 9.31 6.71
C ILE A 122 10.02 8.87 6.47
N ALA A 123 9.11 9.82 6.34
CA ALA A 123 7.70 9.54 6.08
C ALA A 123 7.23 10.36 4.88
N PHE A 124 6.49 9.73 3.97
CA PHE A 124 5.93 10.40 2.81
C PHE A 124 4.68 9.68 2.30
N THR A 125 3.90 10.39 1.48
CA THR A 125 2.79 9.82 0.71
C THR A 125 3.10 9.95 -0.78
N ASP A 126 2.56 9.02 -1.55
CA ASP A 126 2.51 9.09 -3.01
C ASP A 126 1.06 8.87 -3.47
N THR A 127 0.62 9.66 -4.45
CA THR A 127 -0.77 9.66 -4.92
C THR A 127 -0.79 9.42 -6.42
N THR A 128 -1.61 8.47 -6.85
CA THR A 128 -1.84 8.14 -8.26
C THR A 128 -3.32 8.22 -8.56
N GLU A 129 -3.71 9.03 -9.55
CA GLU A 129 -5.07 9.05 -10.09
C GLU A 129 -5.26 7.84 -11.02
N VAL A 130 -6.34 7.11 -10.80
CA VAL A 130 -6.75 5.97 -11.63
C VAL A 130 -8.17 6.24 -12.13
N GLU A 131 -8.39 6.07 -13.44
CA GLU A 131 -9.71 6.19 -14.07
C GLU A 131 -10.14 4.82 -14.60
N PHE A 132 -11.31 4.36 -14.21
CA PHE A 132 -11.93 3.17 -14.77
C PHE A 132 -12.77 3.49 -16.02
N HIS A 133 -12.80 2.56 -16.97
CA HIS A 133 -13.91 2.44 -17.92
C HIS A 133 -15.19 2.06 -17.18
N GLU A 134 -16.34 2.27 -17.80
CA GLU A 134 -17.58 1.66 -17.33
C GLU A 134 -17.45 0.13 -17.39
N LEU A 135 -17.65 -0.54 -16.25
CA LEU A 135 -17.63 -1.99 -16.11
C LEU A 135 -19.04 -2.53 -16.16
N THR A 136 -19.26 -3.65 -16.87
CA THR A 136 -20.54 -4.33 -16.82
C THR A 136 -20.68 -5.13 -15.53
N ASP A 137 -21.93 -5.45 -15.18
CA ASP A 137 -22.20 -6.28 -14.00
C ASP A 137 -21.53 -7.66 -14.08
N GLU A 138 -21.50 -8.24 -15.28
CA GLU A 138 -20.85 -9.53 -15.53
C GLU A 138 -19.34 -9.46 -15.31
N GLN A 139 -18.69 -8.35 -15.73
CA GLN A 139 -17.26 -8.13 -15.52
C GLN A 139 -16.93 -8.00 -14.04
N VAL A 140 -17.73 -7.23 -13.30
CA VAL A 140 -17.56 -7.06 -11.85
C VAL A 140 -17.72 -8.38 -11.11
N ILE A 141 -18.82 -9.11 -11.39
CA ILE A 141 -19.10 -10.40 -10.75
C ILE A 141 -18.01 -11.42 -11.09
N PHE A 142 -17.62 -11.54 -12.36
CA PHE A 142 -16.53 -12.42 -12.77
C PHE A 142 -15.24 -12.17 -12.02
N TYR A 143 -14.86 -10.87 -11.89
CA TYR A 143 -13.62 -10.52 -11.19
C TYR A 143 -13.69 -10.88 -9.71
N VAL A 144 -14.77 -10.50 -9.01
CA VAL A 144 -14.95 -10.79 -7.59
C VAL A 144 -14.92 -12.29 -7.31
N ASP A 145 -15.66 -13.07 -8.10
CA ASP A 145 -15.78 -14.51 -7.89
C ASP A 145 -14.46 -15.24 -8.16
N LYS A 146 -13.72 -14.82 -9.18
CA LYS A 146 -12.47 -15.47 -9.57
C LYS A 146 -11.26 -15.03 -8.73
N TYR A 147 -11.14 -13.72 -8.44
CA TYR A 147 -9.94 -13.14 -7.82
C TYR A 147 -10.07 -12.87 -6.33
N LYS A 148 -11.31 -12.89 -5.79
CA LYS A 148 -11.60 -12.75 -4.35
C LYS A 148 -10.84 -11.58 -3.69
N PRO A 149 -11.07 -10.32 -4.13
CA PRO A 149 -10.24 -9.17 -3.80
C PRO A 149 -10.44 -8.62 -2.37
N TYR A 150 -10.70 -9.48 -1.39
CA TYR A 150 -11.08 -9.09 -0.02
C TYR A 150 -9.93 -8.48 0.80
N ASP A 151 -8.70 -8.69 0.36
CA ASP A 151 -7.49 -8.13 0.98
C ASP A 151 -7.06 -6.78 0.40
N LYS A 152 -7.84 -6.22 -0.56
CA LYS A 152 -7.45 -5.07 -1.37
C LYS A 152 -8.32 -3.85 -1.09
N ALA A 153 -7.72 -2.70 -0.78
CA ALA A 153 -8.42 -1.42 -0.75
C ALA A 153 -9.05 -1.14 -2.13
N GLY A 154 -10.30 -0.68 -2.15
CA GLY A 154 -11.03 -0.47 -3.40
C GLY A 154 -11.44 -1.75 -4.13
N ALA A 155 -11.27 -2.94 -3.50
CA ALA A 155 -11.64 -4.23 -4.05
C ALA A 155 -11.00 -4.59 -5.40
N TYR A 156 -9.81 -4.06 -5.74
CA TYR A 156 -9.11 -4.41 -6.98
C TYR A 156 -7.59 -4.40 -6.85
N ALA A 157 -6.92 -5.02 -7.82
CA ALA A 157 -5.48 -4.89 -8.02
C ALA A 157 -5.18 -4.56 -9.49
N ILE A 158 -4.43 -3.50 -9.72
CA ILE A 158 -4.15 -2.95 -11.05
C ILE A 158 -3.42 -3.93 -11.97
N GLN A 159 -2.62 -4.85 -11.41
CA GLN A 159 -1.87 -5.86 -12.16
C GLN A 159 -2.68 -7.13 -12.48
N GLU A 160 -3.94 -7.22 -12.01
CA GLU A 160 -4.84 -8.34 -12.27
C GLU A 160 -5.71 -8.08 -13.51
N TRP A 161 -6.54 -9.04 -13.86
CA TRP A 161 -7.41 -8.99 -15.04
C TRP A 161 -8.23 -7.69 -15.12
N ILE A 162 -8.79 -7.23 -14.01
CA ILE A 162 -9.59 -5.99 -13.96
C ILE A 162 -8.76 -4.75 -14.34
N GLY A 163 -7.47 -4.75 -14.01
CA GLY A 163 -6.56 -3.68 -14.45
C GLY A 163 -6.35 -3.68 -15.95
N VAL A 164 -6.28 -4.88 -16.56
CA VAL A 164 -6.08 -5.02 -18.01
C VAL A 164 -7.29 -4.54 -18.81
N ILE A 165 -8.51 -4.83 -18.35
CA ILE A 165 -9.73 -4.54 -19.13
C ILE A 165 -10.48 -3.30 -18.65
N GLY A 166 -10.32 -2.92 -17.39
CA GLY A 166 -11.13 -1.91 -16.74
C GLY A 166 -10.43 -0.56 -16.56
N ILE A 167 -9.10 -0.48 -16.60
CA ILE A 167 -8.39 0.78 -16.42
C ILE A 167 -8.35 1.58 -17.72
N LYS A 168 -8.86 2.81 -17.67
CA LYS A 168 -8.84 3.77 -18.79
C LYS A 168 -7.57 4.61 -18.78
N SER A 169 -7.14 5.07 -17.60
CA SER A 169 -5.93 5.88 -17.47
C SER A 169 -5.32 5.77 -16.07
N VAL A 170 -4.00 5.96 -15.99
CA VAL A 170 -3.23 6.08 -14.75
C VAL A 170 -2.37 7.32 -14.86
N LYS A 171 -2.48 8.22 -13.87
CA LYS A 171 -1.67 9.43 -13.78
C LYS A 171 -0.89 9.42 -12.48
N GLY A 172 0.36 9.07 -12.53
CA GLY A 172 1.27 8.89 -11.39
C GLY A 172 2.07 7.60 -11.48
N ASP A 173 2.52 7.10 -10.35
CA ASP A 173 3.31 5.85 -10.26
C ASP A 173 2.39 4.62 -10.26
N PHE A 174 2.57 3.75 -11.26
CA PHE A 174 1.86 2.47 -11.36
C PHE A 174 2.12 1.56 -10.15
N TYR A 175 3.35 1.53 -9.66
CA TYR A 175 3.74 0.70 -8.53
C TYR A 175 3.19 1.22 -7.20
N ASN A 176 2.93 2.54 -7.11
CA ASN A 176 2.16 3.11 -6.01
C ASN A 176 0.76 2.46 -5.92
N VAL A 177 0.08 2.27 -7.05
CA VAL A 177 -1.24 1.60 -7.10
C VAL A 177 -1.15 0.13 -6.68
N MET A 178 -0.03 -0.55 -6.95
CA MET A 178 0.23 -1.91 -6.45
C MET A 178 0.48 -1.96 -4.93
N GLY A 179 0.73 -0.81 -4.31
CA GLY A 179 0.86 -0.66 -2.86
C GLY A 179 2.23 -0.23 -2.33
N LEU A 180 3.19 0.16 -3.21
CA LEU A 180 4.47 0.71 -2.81
C LEU A 180 5.10 1.53 -3.95
N PRO A 181 5.33 2.86 -3.78
CA PRO A 181 6.04 3.69 -4.75
C PRO A 181 7.55 3.37 -4.68
N VAL A 182 7.92 2.21 -5.25
CA VAL A 182 9.22 1.57 -5.02
C VAL A 182 10.40 2.42 -5.51
N SER A 183 10.23 3.17 -6.61
CA SER A 183 11.28 4.07 -7.11
C SER A 183 11.65 5.15 -6.10
N ARG A 184 10.65 5.72 -5.43
CA ARG A 184 10.86 6.71 -4.36
C ARG A 184 11.43 6.07 -3.10
N VAL A 185 10.98 4.87 -2.73
CA VAL A 185 11.55 4.11 -1.61
C VAL A 185 13.05 3.88 -1.82
N VAL A 186 13.48 3.42 -3.00
CA VAL A 186 14.90 3.21 -3.34
C VAL A 186 15.70 4.50 -3.16
N LYS A 187 15.17 5.62 -3.66
CA LYS A 187 15.83 6.94 -3.53
C LYS A 187 15.99 7.36 -2.06
N GLU A 188 14.94 7.21 -1.26
CA GLU A 188 15.00 7.59 0.16
C GLU A 188 15.91 6.66 0.98
N LEU A 189 15.94 5.36 0.65
CA LEU A 189 16.91 4.45 1.24
C LEU A 189 18.36 4.84 0.88
N ALA A 190 18.63 5.19 -0.38
CA ALA A 190 19.95 5.66 -0.78
C ALA A 190 20.37 6.93 -0.01
N ASN A 191 19.47 7.91 0.13
CA ASN A 191 19.71 9.12 0.91
C ASN A 191 19.99 8.83 2.39
N LEU A 192 19.26 7.87 2.99
CA LEU A 192 19.47 7.46 4.38
C LEU A 192 20.82 6.77 4.60
N LEU A 193 21.36 6.13 3.58
CA LEU A 193 22.63 5.38 3.66
C LEU A 193 23.85 6.27 3.52
N ILE A 194 23.69 7.48 2.96
CA ILE A 194 24.78 8.46 2.71
C ILE A 194 24.88 9.47 3.86
N SER A 195 23.78 9.68 4.60
CA SER A 195 23.71 10.60 5.73
C SER A 195 24.18 9.97 7.04
#